data_42e0b2b66d3f3a405771261e11648b1b
#
_entry.id   42e0b2b66d3f3a405771261e11648b1b
#
_cell.length_a   1.000
_cell.length_b   1.000
_cell.length_c   1.000
_cell.angle_alpha   90.00
_cell.angle_beta   90.00
_cell.angle_gamma   90.00
#
_symmetry.space_group_name_H-M   'P 1'
#
loop_
_entity.id
_entity.type
_entity.pdbx_description
1 polymer ?
#
loop_
_entity_poly.entity_id
_entity_poly.type
_entity_poly.pdbx_seq_one_letter_code
_entity_poly.pdbx_strand_id
1 'polypeptide(L)'
;MKRMINTLFIILIVALSADAQHRIEELKPEHYFDFWVGKWELSWTDNEGNRGKGINTIEKILDGTVIQEHFESTEGKLKGYKGTSISVYNPQRKTWHQAWADNQGGYINLKGSFAGNKRIFQTDPRTGPEGGTIISRMVFYDITDNSFTWDWESSTDEGETWALNWRIDYRRVTND
;
A
#
# COMPACT_ATOMS: atom_id res chain seq x y z
N MET A 1 -27.09 -26.64 -18.68
CA MET A 1 -26.00 -26.77 -17.69
C MET A 1 -25.02 -25.59 -17.67
N LYS A 2 -24.70 -24.88 -18.76
CA LYS A 2 -23.73 -23.76 -18.75
C LYS A 2 -24.17 -22.49 -18.00
N ARG A 3 -25.46 -22.23 -17.83
CA ARG A 3 -25.95 -21.01 -17.12
C ARG A 3 -25.89 -21.09 -15.60
N MET A 4 -25.96 -22.28 -14.99
CA MET A 4 -25.89 -22.44 -13.53
C MET A 4 -24.46 -22.21 -12.97
N ILE A 5 -23.42 -22.58 -13.73
CA ILE A 5 -22.03 -22.43 -13.28
C ILE A 5 -21.63 -20.95 -13.17
N ASN A 6 -22.08 -20.11 -14.12
CA ASN A 6 -21.77 -18.67 -14.09
C ASN A 6 -22.46 -17.94 -12.91
N THR A 7 -23.67 -18.34 -12.55
CA THR A 7 -24.41 -17.72 -11.44
C THR A 7 -23.77 -18.06 -10.09
N LEU A 8 -23.28 -19.28 -9.92
CA LEU A 8 -22.61 -19.71 -8.67
C LEU A 8 -21.26 -18.99 -8.47
N PHE A 9 -20.52 -18.75 -9.55
CA PHE A 9 -19.23 -18.05 -9.51
C PHE A 9 -19.39 -16.57 -9.14
N ILE A 10 -20.42 -15.89 -9.65
CA ILE A 10 -20.72 -14.48 -9.34
C ILE A 10 -21.16 -14.35 -7.86
N ILE A 11 -21.97 -15.28 -7.36
CA ILE A 11 -22.40 -15.26 -5.95
C ILE A 11 -21.22 -15.49 -5.00
N LEU A 12 -20.28 -16.37 -5.35
CA LEU A 12 -19.09 -16.65 -4.54
C LEU A 12 -18.16 -15.44 -4.46
N ILE A 13 -17.94 -14.71 -5.56
CA ILE A 13 -17.09 -13.50 -5.60
C ILE A 13 -17.72 -12.38 -4.77
N VAL A 14 -19.03 -12.20 -4.83
CA VAL A 14 -19.76 -11.18 -4.06
C VAL A 14 -19.72 -11.51 -2.55
N ALA A 15 -19.87 -12.78 -2.18
CA ALA A 15 -19.79 -13.21 -0.78
C ALA A 15 -18.40 -12.99 -0.18
N LEU A 16 -17.32 -13.32 -0.91
CA LEU A 16 -15.94 -13.08 -0.47
C LEU A 16 -15.63 -11.59 -0.29
N SER A 17 -16.17 -10.73 -1.15
CA SER A 17 -15.98 -9.27 -1.02
C SER A 17 -16.80 -8.69 0.15
N ALA A 18 -17.98 -9.22 0.43
CA ALA A 18 -18.81 -8.82 1.56
C ALA A 18 -18.18 -9.20 2.91
N ASP A 19 -17.60 -10.40 3.01
CA ASP A 19 -16.91 -10.87 4.22
C ASP A 19 -15.63 -10.06 4.50
N ALA A 20 -14.89 -9.68 3.45
CA ALA A 20 -13.73 -8.83 3.57
C ALA A 20 -14.12 -7.41 4.03
N GLN A 21 -15.19 -6.85 3.45
CA GLN A 21 -15.72 -5.54 3.84
C GLN A 21 -16.20 -5.55 5.29
N HIS A 22 -16.94 -6.57 5.70
CA HIS A 22 -17.44 -6.71 7.07
C HIS A 22 -16.30 -6.80 8.09
N ARG A 23 -15.24 -7.56 7.81
CA ARG A 23 -14.04 -7.63 8.67
C ARG A 23 -13.31 -6.29 8.80
N ILE A 24 -13.36 -5.43 7.77
CA ILE A 24 -12.74 -4.11 7.82
C ILE A 24 -13.55 -3.15 8.71
N GLU A 25 -14.87 -3.19 8.64
CA GLU A 25 -15.74 -2.34 9.45
C GLU A 25 -15.66 -2.67 10.95
N GLU A 26 -15.26 -3.90 11.31
CA GLU A 26 -15.05 -4.33 12.70
C GLU A 26 -13.66 -3.96 13.25
N LEU A 27 -12.67 -3.66 12.39
CA LEU A 27 -11.33 -3.29 12.84
C LEU A 27 -11.33 -1.88 13.46
N LYS A 28 -10.69 -1.75 14.61
CA LYS A 28 -10.41 -0.43 15.18
C LYS A 28 -9.43 0.32 14.27
N PRO A 29 -9.60 1.66 14.12
CA PRO A 29 -8.77 2.46 13.22
C PRO A 29 -7.26 2.32 13.43
N GLU A 30 -6.81 2.14 14.67
CA GLU A 30 -5.40 1.91 15.02
C GLU A 30 -4.82 0.60 14.50
N HIS A 31 -5.66 -0.34 14.03
CA HIS A 31 -5.26 -1.64 13.50
C HIS A 31 -5.36 -1.74 11.96
N TYR A 32 -5.74 -0.68 11.29
CA TYR A 32 -6.00 -0.71 9.85
C TYR A 32 -4.78 -1.04 8.98
N PHE A 33 -3.58 -0.85 9.49
CA PHE A 33 -2.33 -1.19 8.80
C PHE A 33 -1.57 -2.38 9.42
N ASP A 34 -2.19 -3.10 10.37
CA ASP A 34 -1.57 -4.27 11.02
C ASP A 34 -1.29 -5.42 10.05
N PHE A 35 -2.08 -5.55 8.97
CA PHE A 35 -1.87 -6.53 7.90
C PHE A 35 -0.47 -6.43 7.29
N TRP A 36 0.10 -5.22 7.27
CA TRP A 36 1.38 -4.92 6.66
C TRP A 36 2.58 -5.43 7.47
N VAL A 37 2.42 -5.62 8.77
CA VAL A 37 3.50 -6.08 9.68
C VAL A 37 4.01 -7.46 9.27
N GLY A 38 5.35 -7.59 9.12
CA GLY A 38 6.02 -8.83 8.75
C GLY A 38 7.17 -8.63 7.76
N LYS A 39 7.68 -9.76 7.25
CA LYS A 39 8.71 -9.77 6.20
C LYS A 39 8.09 -10.13 4.87
N TRP A 40 8.50 -9.43 3.82
CA TRP A 40 7.91 -9.53 2.49
C TRP A 40 8.96 -9.64 1.41
N GLU A 41 8.73 -10.55 0.47
CA GLU A 41 9.36 -10.55 -0.84
C GLU A 41 8.53 -9.68 -1.78
N LEU A 42 9.22 -8.87 -2.57
CA LEU A 42 8.64 -7.91 -3.48
C LEU A 42 8.98 -8.25 -4.91
N SER A 43 8.02 -8.04 -5.82
CA SER A 43 8.26 -8.12 -7.25
C SER A 43 7.49 -7.05 -8.00
N TRP A 44 8.08 -6.54 -9.08
CA TRP A 44 7.43 -5.58 -9.97
C TRP A 44 7.96 -5.70 -11.39
N THR A 45 7.22 -5.09 -12.32
CA THR A 45 7.66 -4.88 -13.70
C THR A 45 7.53 -3.39 -14.00
N ASP A 46 8.59 -2.76 -14.49
CA ASP A 46 8.55 -1.35 -14.88
C ASP A 46 7.84 -1.16 -16.23
N ASN A 47 7.60 0.09 -16.60
CA ASN A 47 6.90 0.44 -17.85
C ASN A 47 7.66 0.02 -19.13
N GLU A 48 8.93 -0.38 -19.03
CA GLU A 48 9.75 -0.89 -20.12
C GLU A 48 9.81 -2.43 -20.15
N GLY A 49 9.11 -3.10 -19.21
CA GLY A 49 9.07 -4.54 -19.08
C GLY A 49 10.23 -5.17 -18.30
N ASN A 50 11.08 -4.36 -17.65
CA ASN A 50 12.16 -4.89 -16.81
C ASN A 50 11.61 -5.33 -15.45
N ARG A 51 12.04 -6.51 -15.02
CA ARG A 51 11.66 -7.05 -13.72
C ARG A 51 12.56 -6.49 -12.62
N GLY A 52 11.97 -6.21 -11.47
CA GLY A 52 12.68 -5.88 -10.24
C GLY A 52 12.19 -6.74 -9.09
N LYS A 53 13.03 -6.87 -8.07
CA LYS A 53 12.70 -7.52 -6.80
C LYS A 53 13.23 -6.71 -5.63
N GLY A 54 12.63 -6.95 -4.48
CA GLY A 54 13.04 -6.34 -3.23
C GLY A 54 12.63 -7.15 -2.03
N ILE A 55 12.99 -6.62 -0.90
CA ILE A 55 12.55 -7.09 0.42
C ILE A 55 12.00 -5.90 1.19
N ASN A 56 11.00 -6.16 2.01
CA ASN A 56 10.48 -5.16 2.93
C ASN A 56 10.24 -5.79 4.30
N THR A 57 10.77 -5.18 5.34
CA THR A 57 10.54 -5.60 6.72
C THR A 57 9.76 -4.52 7.43
N ILE A 58 8.61 -4.90 7.97
CA ILE A 58 7.71 -4.00 8.69
C ILE A 58 7.54 -4.51 10.11
N GLU A 59 7.80 -3.64 11.08
CA GLU A 59 7.79 -3.98 12.49
C GLU A 59 6.94 -2.98 13.29
N LYS A 60 6.33 -3.46 14.38
CA LYS A 60 5.75 -2.59 15.39
C LYS A 60 6.81 -2.22 16.41
N ILE A 61 6.99 -0.92 16.62
CA ILE A 61 7.93 -0.34 17.60
C ILE A 61 7.17 0.54 18.60
N LEU A 62 7.84 1.08 19.61
CA LEU A 62 7.29 1.98 20.62
C LEU A 62 5.99 1.42 21.24
N ASP A 63 6.13 0.24 21.90
CA ASP A 63 5.03 -0.48 22.54
C ASP A 63 3.89 -0.86 21.59
N GLY A 64 4.22 -1.10 20.29
CA GLY A 64 3.26 -1.52 19.29
C GLY A 64 2.40 -0.41 18.67
N THR A 65 2.67 0.85 19.00
CA THR A 65 1.89 2.00 18.54
C THR A 65 2.36 2.62 17.24
N VAL A 66 3.58 2.28 16.81
CA VAL A 66 4.20 2.79 15.58
C VAL A 66 4.59 1.63 14.68
N ILE A 67 4.31 1.75 13.40
CA ILE A 67 4.77 0.83 12.37
C ILE A 67 6.00 1.43 11.70
N GLN A 68 7.12 0.70 11.72
CA GLN A 68 8.36 1.05 11.02
C GLN A 68 8.56 0.13 9.82
N GLU A 69 8.96 0.70 8.70
CA GLU A 69 9.25 0.01 7.45
C GLU A 69 10.73 0.12 7.09
N HIS A 70 11.30 -0.96 6.55
CA HIS A 70 12.62 -1.02 5.96
C HIS A 70 12.54 -1.69 4.59
N PHE A 71 12.55 -0.87 3.54
CA PHE A 71 12.48 -1.29 2.14
C PHE A 71 13.87 -1.37 1.51
N GLU A 72 14.12 -2.40 0.71
CA GLU A 72 15.32 -2.50 -0.14
C GLU A 72 14.99 -3.14 -1.49
N SER A 73 15.37 -2.47 -2.58
CA SER A 73 15.38 -3.05 -3.92
C SER A 73 16.65 -3.86 -4.12
N THR A 74 16.51 -5.17 -4.37
CA THR A 74 17.62 -6.12 -4.48
C THR A 74 18.01 -6.45 -5.91
N GLU A 75 17.08 -6.30 -6.87
CA GLU A 75 17.28 -6.60 -8.29
C GLU A 75 16.61 -5.55 -9.20
N GLY A 76 17.04 -5.50 -10.45
CA GLY A 76 16.50 -4.60 -11.49
C GLY A 76 17.15 -3.22 -11.51
N LYS A 77 16.52 -2.26 -12.19
CA LYS A 77 17.05 -0.89 -12.36
C LYS A 77 17.19 -0.13 -11.06
N LEU A 78 16.36 -0.45 -10.06
CA LEU A 78 16.37 0.21 -8.75
C LEU A 78 17.26 -0.53 -7.74
N LYS A 79 18.10 -1.49 -8.13
CA LYS A 79 18.97 -2.22 -7.20
C LYS A 79 19.79 -1.25 -6.33
N GLY A 80 19.68 -1.44 -4.99
CA GLY A 80 20.35 -0.59 -4.00
C GLY A 80 19.53 0.64 -3.59
N TYR A 81 18.33 0.87 -4.16
CA TYR A 81 17.39 1.85 -3.62
C TYR A 81 16.85 1.32 -2.30
N LYS A 82 16.94 2.16 -1.26
CA LYS A 82 16.50 1.84 0.10
C LYS A 82 15.66 2.98 0.66
N GLY A 83 14.65 2.62 1.43
CA GLY A 83 13.86 3.60 2.13
C GLY A 83 13.34 3.07 3.46
N THR A 84 12.91 3.99 4.28
CA THR A 84 12.28 3.69 5.56
C THR A 84 11.08 4.59 5.78
N SER A 85 10.08 4.09 6.48
CA SER A 85 8.97 4.92 6.92
C SER A 85 8.63 4.69 8.39
N ILE A 86 8.01 5.71 8.97
CA ILE A 86 7.37 5.66 10.29
C ILE A 86 5.91 6.01 10.10
N SER A 87 5.02 5.09 10.49
CA SER A 87 3.57 5.25 10.41
C SER A 87 2.97 5.19 11.81
N VAL A 88 2.09 6.15 12.15
CA VAL A 88 1.49 6.26 13.48
C VAL A 88 0.02 6.69 13.37
N TYR A 89 -0.84 6.07 14.18
CA TYR A 89 -2.22 6.51 14.37
C TYR A 89 -2.33 7.55 15.45
N ASN A 90 -2.94 8.69 15.15
CA ASN A 90 -3.28 9.71 16.12
C ASN A 90 -4.75 9.53 16.59
N PRO A 91 -5.02 9.04 17.81
CA PRO A 91 -6.37 8.77 18.27
C PRO A 91 -7.22 10.03 18.49
N GLN A 92 -6.60 11.16 18.77
CA GLN A 92 -7.31 12.43 18.96
C GLN A 92 -7.81 13.01 17.64
N ARG A 93 -6.98 12.91 16.58
CA ARG A 93 -7.31 13.37 15.23
C ARG A 93 -7.96 12.29 14.39
N LYS A 94 -8.00 11.05 14.88
CA LYS A 94 -8.54 9.85 14.18
C LYS A 94 -7.94 9.68 12.79
N THR A 95 -6.64 9.87 12.66
CA THR A 95 -5.93 9.79 11.38
C THR A 95 -4.57 9.12 11.52
N TRP A 96 -4.16 8.40 10.50
CA TRP A 96 -2.82 7.89 10.33
C TRP A 96 -1.92 8.94 9.68
N HIS A 97 -0.67 8.99 10.12
CA HIS A 97 0.39 9.78 9.51
C HIS A 97 1.55 8.85 9.15
N GLN A 98 2.20 9.11 8.03
CA GLN A 98 3.42 8.44 7.65
C GLN A 98 4.46 9.47 7.17
N ALA A 99 5.72 9.25 7.55
CA ALA A 99 6.87 9.91 6.98
C ALA A 99 7.76 8.87 6.32
N TRP A 100 8.05 9.05 5.04
CA TRP A 100 8.98 8.24 4.24
C TRP A 100 10.27 9.02 4.02
N ALA A 101 11.41 8.33 4.08
CA ALA A 101 12.71 8.84 3.67
C ALA A 101 13.49 7.76 2.92
N ASP A 102 14.34 8.16 1.96
CA ASP A 102 15.13 7.23 1.16
C ASP A 102 16.59 7.68 0.96
N ASN A 103 17.42 6.75 0.47
CA ASN A 103 18.84 6.97 0.26
C ASN A 103 19.18 7.82 -0.97
N GLN A 104 18.18 8.36 -1.66
CA GLN A 104 18.35 9.34 -2.74
C GLN A 104 17.98 10.77 -2.30
N GLY A 105 17.66 10.95 -1.00
CA GLY A 105 17.29 12.24 -0.42
C GLY A 105 15.79 12.54 -0.51
N GLY A 106 14.97 11.56 -0.87
CA GLY A 106 13.54 11.69 -0.86
C GLY A 106 13.00 11.79 0.57
N TYR A 107 12.00 12.66 0.77
CA TYR A 107 11.25 12.78 2.00
C TYR A 107 9.79 13.11 1.68
N ILE A 108 8.85 12.31 2.19
CA ILE A 108 7.43 12.44 1.88
C ILE A 108 6.60 12.33 3.16
N ASN A 109 5.71 13.30 3.41
CA ASN A 109 4.67 13.21 4.42
C ASN A 109 3.36 12.76 3.79
N LEU A 110 2.69 11.81 4.46
CA LEU A 110 1.43 11.25 3.99
C LEU A 110 0.41 11.15 5.13
N LYS A 111 -0.86 11.20 4.77
CA LYS A 111 -2.01 10.98 5.68
C LYS A 111 -2.76 9.73 5.26
N GLY A 112 -3.12 8.90 6.22
CA GLY A 112 -3.83 7.65 5.97
C GLY A 112 -5.34 7.83 5.90
N SER A 113 -5.95 7.13 4.96
CA SER A 113 -7.41 7.05 4.75
C SER A 113 -7.79 5.65 4.21
N PHE A 114 -9.09 5.42 4.04
CA PHE A 114 -9.62 4.17 3.49
C PHE A 114 -10.69 4.46 2.46
N ALA A 115 -10.79 3.57 1.46
CA ALA A 115 -11.86 3.55 0.48
C ALA A 115 -12.27 2.09 0.24
N GLY A 116 -13.38 1.65 0.81
CA GLY A 116 -13.79 0.25 0.81
C GLY A 116 -12.74 -0.64 1.49
N ASN A 117 -12.24 -1.66 0.78
CA ASN A 117 -11.19 -2.56 1.26
C ASN A 117 -9.76 -2.05 1.01
N LYS A 118 -9.60 -0.85 0.41
CA LYS A 118 -8.29 -0.24 0.17
C LYS A 118 -7.81 0.53 1.38
N ARG A 119 -6.49 0.49 1.63
CA ARG A 119 -5.78 1.36 2.56
C ARG A 119 -4.97 2.36 1.75
N ILE A 120 -4.98 3.61 2.14
CA ILE A 120 -4.39 4.69 1.34
C ILE A 120 -3.53 5.57 2.25
N PHE A 121 -2.31 5.87 1.82
CA PHE A 121 -1.51 6.97 2.33
C PHE A 121 -1.33 8.00 1.21
N GLN A 122 -1.75 9.24 1.46
CA GLN A 122 -1.78 10.30 0.45
C GLN A 122 -1.04 11.55 0.91
N THR A 123 -0.33 12.20 -0.01
CA THR A 123 0.30 13.51 0.25
C THR A 123 -0.74 14.62 0.29
N ASP A 124 -0.41 15.73 0.95
CA ASP A 124 -1.10 16.99 0.67
C ASP A 124 -0.80 17.43 -0.78
N PRO A 125 -1.67 18.23 -1.40
CA PRO A 125 -1.41 18.85 -2.69
C PRO A 125 -0.09 19.65 -2.67
N ARG A 126 0.73 19.49 -3.70
CA ARG A 126 1.99 20.20 -3.87
C ARG A 126 2.13 20.74 -5.28
N THR A 127 2.95 21.78 -5.47
CA THR A 127 3.28 22.29 -6.80
C THR A 127 4.19 21.29 -7.52
N GLY A 128 3.78 20.88 -8.71
CA GLY A 128 4.58 20.02 -9.59
C GLY A 128 5.66 20.81 -10.33
N PRO A 129 6.60 20.11 -11.03
CA PRO A 129 7.70 20.74 -11.77
C PRO A 129 7.25 21.75 -12.84
N GLU A 130 6.07 21.54 -13.43
CA GLU A 130 5.49 22.39 -14.48
C GLU A 130 4.49 23.43 -13.93
N GLY A 131 4.42 23.62 -12.60
CA GLY A 131 3.58 24.62 -11.94
C GLY A 131 2.15 24.18 -11.64
N GLY A 132 1.73 22.98 -12.06
CA GLY A 132 0.40 22.41 -11.73
C GLY A 132 0.39 21.79 -10.32
N THR A 133 -0.81 21.47 -9.84
CA THR A 133 -0.99 20.73 -8.58
C THR A 133 -0.76 19.25 -8.80
N ILE A 134 0.03 18.61 -7.91
CA ILE A 134 0.21 17.15 -7.89
C ILE A 134 -0.16 16.62 -6.50
N ILE A 135 -0.93 15.55 -6.48
CA ILE A 135 -1.20 14.71 -5.31
C ILE A 135 -0.63 13.33 -5.61
N SER A 136 0.04 12.70 -4.66
CA SER A 136 0.54 11.33 -4.80
C SER A 136 -0.02 10.45 -3.70
N ARG A 137 -0.20 9.15 -3.98
CA ARG A 137 -0.71 8.22 -2.97
C ARG A 137 -0.12 6.82 -3.11
N MET A 138 -0.04 6.14 -1.98
CA MET A 138 0.14 4.69 -1.85
C MET A 138 -1.25 4.07 -1.70
N VAL A 139 -1.53 3.01 -2.45
CA VAL A 139 -2.80 2.27 -2.36
C VAL A 139 -2.47 0.80 -2.13
N PHE A 140 -2.94 0.26 -1.01
CA PHE A 140 -2.84 -1.15 -0.67
C PHE A 140 -4.20 -1.81 -0.92
N TYR A 141 -4.23 -2.91 -1.66
CA TYR A 141 -5.45 -3.63 -2.01
C TYR A 141 -5.17 -5.12 -2.26
N ASP A 142 -6.21 -5.92 -2.50
CA ASP A 142 -6.16 -7.37 -2.60
C ASP A 142 -5.44 -8.01 -1.39
N ILE A 143 -5.74 -7.45 -0.19
CA ILE A 143 -5.08 -7.79 1.06
C ILE A 143 -5.55 -9.16 1.54
N THR A 144 -4.59 -10.07 1.72
CA THR A 144 -4.73 -11.38 2.36
C THR A 144 -3.70 -11.53 3.48
N ASP A 145 -3.71 -12.64 4.20
CA ASP A 145 -2.69 -12.92 5.23
C ASP A 145 -1.28 -13.04 4.62
N ASN A 146 -1.17 -13.47 3.36
CA ASN A 146 0.10 -13.83 2.72
C ASN A 146 0.49 -12.97 1.53
N SER A 147 -0.37 -12.05 1.10
CA SER A 147 -0.10 -11.20 -0.07
C SER A 147 -0.95 -9.94 -0.08
N PHE A 148 -0.48 -8.94 -0.76
CA PHE A 148 -1.24 -7.76 -1.18
C PHE A 148 -0.56 -7.09 -2.37
N THR A 149 -1.28 -6.19 -3.04
CA THR A 149 -0.74 -5.31 -4.08
C THR A 149 -0.62 -3.90 -3.53
N TRP A 150 0.47 -3.23 -3.89
CA TRP A 150 0.75 -1.84 -3.55
C TRP A 150 0.99 -1.03 -4.82
N ASP A 151 0.28 0.10 -4.96
CA ASP A 151 0.43 1.04 -6.06
C ASP A 151 0.92 2.39 -5.55
N TRP A 152 1.89 2.98 -6.26
CA TRP A 152 2.20 4.40 -6.19
C TRP A 152 1.53 5.11 -7.34
N GLU A 153 0.65 6.03 -7.04
CA GLU A 153 -0.16 6.76 -8.02
C GLU A 153 0.00 8.26 -7.85
N SER A 154 -0.24 9.01 -8.94
CA SER A 154 -0.31 10.47 -8.91
C SER A 154 -1.54 10.98 -9.65
N SER A 155 -2.02 12.14 -9.21
CA SER A 155 -3.13 12.90 -9.81
C SER A 155 -2.66 14.33 -10.06
N THR A 156 -3.11 14.91 -11.19
CA THR A 156 -2.90 16.32 -11.55
C THR A 156 -4.22 17.09 -11.66
N ASP A 157 -5.35 16.44 -11.30
CA ASP A 157 -6.71 16.96 -11.36
C ASP A 157 -7.41 16.86 -10.00
N GLU A 158 -6.69 17.19 -8.93
CA GLU A 158 -7.20 17.23 -7.54
C GLU A 158 -7.74 15.88 -7.02
N GLY A 159 -7.32 14.76 -7.65
CA GLY A 159 -7.71 13.42 -7.24
C GLY A 159 -8.93 12.85 -7.97
N GLU A 160 -9.38 13.48 -9.04
CA GLU A 160 -10.46 12.96 -9.88
C GLU A 160 -9.98 11.71 -10.65
N THR A 161 -8.78 11.77 -11.24
CA THR A 161 -8.15 10.63 -11.93
C THR A 161 -6.75 10.35 -11.38
N TRP A 162 -6.30 9.10 -11.53
CA TRP A 162 -5.03 8.62 -10.98
C TRP A 162 -4.23 7.87 -12.03
N ALA A 163 -2.98 8.28 -12.21
CA ALA A 163 -2.01 7.60 -13.05
C ALA A 163 -1.15 6.67 -12.19
N LEU A 164 -1.03 5.41 -12.60
CA LEU A 164 -0.14 4.44 -11.97
C LEU A 164 1.31 4.76 -12.35
N ASN A 165 2.16 4.98 -11.34
CA ASN A 165 3.59 5.20 -11.52
C ASN A 165 4.42 3.96 -11.19
N TRP A 166 4.01 3.18 -10.18
CA TRP A 166 4.71 1.97 -9.78
C TRP A 166 3.74 1.00 -9.10
N ARG A 167 3.81 -0.27 -9.47
CA ARG A 167 3.07 -1.37 -8.83
C ARG A 167 4.05 -2.37 -8.27
N ILE A 168 3.82 -2.81 -7.04
CA ILE A 168 4.60 -3.85 -6.37
C ILE A 168 3.64 -4.92 -5.85
N ASP A 169 3.94 -6.17 -6.16
CA ASP A 169 3.30 -7.33 -5.58
C ASP A 169 4.09 -7.78 -4.35
N TYR A 170 3.41 -7.92 -3.23
CA TYR A 170 3.95 -8.35 -1.95
C TYR A 170 3.59 -9.79 -1.66
N ARG A 171 4.55 -10.60 -1.27
CA ARG A 171 4.36 -11.96 -0.79
C ARG A 171 5.04 -12.13 0.56
N ARG A 172 4.31 -12.64 1.56
CA ARG A 172 4.84 -12.84 2.90
C ARG A 172 5.91 -13.93 2.91
N VAL A 173 7.03 -13.66 3.57
CA VAL A 173 8.04 -14.68 3.87
C VAL A 173 7.49 -15.55 4.99
N THR A 174 7.23 -16.81 4.69
CA THR A 174 6.92 -17.85 5.69
C THR A 174 8.22 -18.51 6.11
N ASN A 175 8.50 -18.55 7.40
CA ASN A 175 9.59 -19.41 7.90
C ASN A 175 9.06 -20.86 7.86
N ASP A 176 9.59 -21.67 6.95
CA ASP A 176 9.41 -23.12 7.00
C ASP A 176 10.13 -23.71 8.22
#